data_76a0f04305523a70bec65fb84a550014
#
_entry.id   76a0f04305523a70bec65fb84a550014
#
_cell.length_a   1.000
_cell.length_b   1.000
_cell.length_c   1.000
_cell.angle_alpha   90.00
_cell.angle_beta   90.00
_cell.angle_gamma   90.00
#
_symmetry.space_group_name_H-M   'P 1'
#
loop_
_entity.id
_entity.type
_entity.pdbx_description
1 polymer ?
#
loop_
_entity_poly.entity_id
_entity_poly.type
_entity_poly.pdbx_seq_one_letter_code
_entity_poly.pdbx_strand_id
1 'polypeptide(L)'
;MRKFFLIAISFFVISFLKAQNVQLHYDFGDKREHLTSTVEMFKPDKLGNTFFFVDMDYGIKGQKGVSMAYWEIARVLKLKKSPVGLHVEYNGGFGKIAKTNNFYSINNAWLAGFDYSWNSSNFSKGFSVKTLFKTIEDKNDYSFQLTLVWYCHMLNKKLSFTGFADFWHEDSDFNFDGKTDAKYIFITEPQLWYNFSSNLSLGSEIEISNNFAGNEGWMINPTIAVKWNF
;
A
#
# COMPACT_ATOMS: atom_id res chain seq x y z
N MET A 1 25.55 -30.49 14.80
CA MET A 1 24.13 -30.74 15.13
C MET A 1 23.33 -29.49 15.53
N ARG A 2 23.86 -28.52 16.29
CA ARG A 2 23.10 -27.26 16.64
C ARG A 2 22.69 -26.38 15.44
N LYS A 3 23.48 -26.30 14.39
CA LYS A 3 23.20 -25.46 13.22
C LYS A 3 22.08 -26.02 12.32
N PHE A 4 21.93 -27.34 12.26
CA PHE A 4 20.82 -27.96 11.53
C PHE A 4 19.47 -27.81 12.22
N PHE A 5 19.44 -27.72 13.54
CA PHE A 5 18.20 -27.53 14.30
C PHE A 5 17.62 -26.12 14.13
N LEU A 6 18.48 -25.11 14.01
CA LEU A 6 18.05 -23.72 13.76
C LEU A 6 17.47 -23.52 12.34
N ILE A 7 18.02 -24.22 11.34
CA ILE A 7 17.49 -24.19 9.96
C ILE A 7 16.12 -24.89 9.90
N ALA A 8 15.94 -26.01 10.59
CA ALA A 8 14.67 -26.73 10.65
C ALA A 8 13.57 -25.90 11.35
N ILE A 9 13.91 -25.15 12.40
CA ILE A 9 12.95 -24.25 13.08
C ILE A 9 12.56 -23.07 12.18
N SER A 10 13.48 -22.50 11.40
CA SER A 10 13.16 -21.46 10.42
C SER A 10 12.20 -21.95 9.35
N PHE A 11 12.33 -23.17 8.87
CA PHE A 11 11.40 -23.76 7.89
C PHE A 11 10.00 -24.05 8.47
N PHE A 12 9.91 -24.37 9.76
CA PHE A 12 8.63 -24.69 10.40
C PHE A 12 7.79 -23.42 10.72
N VAL A 13 8.42 -22.26 10.90
CA VAL A 13 7.72 -20.98 11.15
C VAL A 13 7.09 -20.42 9.87
N ILE A 14 7.62 -20.75 8.69
CA ILE A 14 7.10 -20.27 7.38
C ILE A 14 5.73 -20.90 7.03
N SER A 15 5.35 -22.02 7.64
CA SER A 15 4.13 -22.77 7.28
C SER A 15 2.81 -22.18 7.81
N PHE A 16 2.82 -21.08 8.59
CA PHE A 16 1.60 -20.52 9.22
C PHE A 16 1.17 -19.13 8.73
N LEU A 17 1.87 -18.55 7.77
CA LEU A 17 1.56 -17.20 7.28
C LEU A 17 0.83 -17.27 5.93
N LYS A 18 -0.45 -17.63 5.94
CA LYS A 18 -1.29 -17.77 4.73
C LYS A 18 -2.01 -16.46 4.32
N ALA A 19 -1.45 -15.31 4.56
CA ALA A 19 -2.07 -14.05 4.18
C ALA A 19 -1.05 -13.05 3.61
N GLN A 20 -0.07 -13.57 2.89
CA GLN A 20 0.99 -12.79 2.26
C GLN A 20 0.96 -13.00 0.77
N ASN A 21 1.27 -11.96 0.04
CA ASN A 21 1.49 -12.05 -1.40
C ASN A 21 2.71 -11.22 -1.80
N VAL A 22 3.27 -11.58 -2.95
CA VAL A 22 4.25 -10.79 -3.68
C VAL A 22 3.64 -10.46 -5.03
N GLN A 23 3.76 -9.21 -5.43
CA GLN A 23 3.31 -8.72 -6.72
C GLN A 23 4.51 -8.16 -7.48
N LEU A 24 4.47 -8.26 -8.80
CA LEU A 24 5.40 -7.62 -9.70
C LEU A 24 4.60 -6.89 -10.76
N HIS A 25 4.70 -5.58 -10.76
CA HIS A 25 4.03 -4.67 -11.67
C HIS A 25 5.01 -4.11 -12.70
N TYR A 26 4.56 -3.91 -13.92
CA TYR A 26 5.20 -3.03 -14.88
C TYR A 26 4.31 -1.82 -15.11
N ASP A 27 4.82 -0.63 -14.81
CA ASP A 27 4.12 0.63 -14.89
C ASP A 27 4.27 1.25 -16.28
N PHE A 28 3.14 1.60 -16.90
CA PHE A 28 3.06 2.26 -18.21
C PHE A 28 2.77 3.76 -18.09
N GLY A 29 2.73 4.30 -16.88
CA GLY A 29 2.50 5.72 -16.64
C GLY A 29 3.50 6.62 -17.34
N ASP A 30 3.09 7.85 -17.66
CA ASP A 30 3.98 8.81 -18.32
C ASP A 30 5.24 9.04 -17.49
N LYS A 31 6.41 8.82 -18.12
CA LYS A 31 7.75 8.93 -17.52
C LYS A 31 8.02 7.94 -16.36
N ARG A 32 7.19 6.90 -16.21
CA ARG A 32 7.38 5.87 -15.20
C ARG A 32 8.11 4.66 -15.76
N GLU A 33 7.58 3.93 -16.70
CA GLU A 33 8.20 2.81 -17.44
C GLU A 33 9.20 1.98 -16.62
N HIS A 34 8.78 1.52 -15.44
CA HIS A 34 9.64 0.78 -14.52
C HIS A 34 8.89 -0.41 -13.90
N LEU A 35 9.66 -1.27 -13.23
CA LEU A 35 9.12 -2.37 -12.43
C LEU A 35 8.92 -1.92 -10.99
N THR A 36 7.81 -2.36 -10.38
CA THR A 36 7.56 -2.27 -8.94
C THR A 36 7.31 -3.67 -8.39
N SER A 37 7.97 -4.02 -7.31
CA SER A 37 7.60 -5.21 -6.53
C SER A 37 6.94 -4.81 -5.23
N THR A 38 5.78 -5.41 -4.94
CA THR A 38 5.03 -5.23 -3.70
C THR A 38 5.06 -6.50 -2.87
N VAL A 39 5.44 -6.38 -1.61
CA VAL A 39 5.22 -7.42 -0.60
C VAL A 39 4.10 -6.96 0.31
N GLU A 40 3.01 -7.69 0.35
CA GLU A 40 1.82 -7.30 1.10
C GLU A 40 1.39 -8.40 2.07
N MET A 41 0.90 -8.01 3.23
CA MET A 41 0.27 -8.89 4.21
C MET A 41 -0.98 -8.27 4.82
N PHE A 42 -2.08 -9.00 4.80
CA PHE A 42 -3.24 -8.74 5.64
C PHE A 42 -3.48 -9.92 6.58
N LYS A 43 -3.36 -9.71 7.88
CA LYS A 43 -3.48 -10.78 8.89
C LYS A 43 -4.54 -10.43 9.95
N PRO A 44 -5.73 -11.02 9.89
CA PRO A 44 -6.71 -10.92 10.97
C PRO A 44 -6.29 -11.77 12.17
N ASP A 45 -6.64 -11.32 13.38
CA ASP A 45 -6.46 -12.05 14.62
C ASP A 45 -7.64 -11.81 15.60
N LYS A 46 -7.52 -12.35 16.83
CA LYS A 46 -8.58 -12.22 17.84
C LYS A 46 -8.83 -10.77 18.29
N LEU A 47 -7.83 -9.91 18.19
CA LEU A 47 -7.87 -8.52 18.65
C LEU A 47 -8.17 -7.54 17.52
N GLY A 48 -8.06 -7.96 16.25
CA GLY A 48 -8.26 -7.08 15.11
C GLY A 48 -7.58 -7.58 13.85
N ASN A 49 -6.79 -6.73 13.21
CA ASN A 49 -5.96 -7.12 12.07
C ASN A 49 -4.67 -6.29 12.02
N THR A 50 -3.68 -6.84 11.35
CA THR A 50 -2.45 -6.15 10.95
C THR A 50 -2.39 -6.14 9.44
N PHE A 51 -2.07 -5.00 8.87
CA PHE A 51 -1.79 -4.83 7.46
C PHE A 51 -0.41 -4.20 7.30
N PHE A 52 0.33 -4.63 6.31
CA PHE A 52 1.48 -3.89 5.82
C PHE A 52 1.69 -4.17 4.34
N PHE A 53 2.32 -3.23 3.67
CA PHE A 53 2.98 -3.48 2.39
C PHE A 53 4.33 -2.77 2.32
N VAL A 54 5.15 -3.25 1.41
CA VAL A 54 6.42 -2.63 1.02
C VAL A 54 6.48 -2.65 -0.49
N ASP A 55 6.56 -1.47 -1.08
CA ASP A 55 6.80 -1.28 -2.50
C ASP A 55 8.26 -0.97 -2.75
N MET A 56 8.79 -1.54 -3.81
CA MET A 56 10.15 -1.25 -4.29
C MET A 56 10.10 -1.01 -5.79
N ASP A 57 10.43 0.21 -6.20
CA ASP A 57 10.57 0.58 -7.60
C ASP A 57 11.99 0.34 -8.09
N TYR A 58 12.10 -0.15 -9.32
CA TYR A 58 13.38 -0.48 -9.92
C TYR A 58 13.60 0.31 -11.20
N GLY A 59 14.79 0.85 -11.34
CA GLY A 59 15.24 1.42 -12.62
C GLY A 59 14.72 2.81 -12.95
N ILE A 60 14.06 3.52 -12.03
CA ILE A 60 13.58 4.89 -12.25
C ILE A 60 14.74 5.77 -12.76
N LYS A 61 14.49 6.47 -13.87
CA LYS A 61 15.48 7.34 -14.53
C LYS A 61 16.83 6.63 -14.83
N GLY A 62 16.77 5.32 -15.15
CA GLY A 62 17.94 4.51 -15.49
C GLY A 62 18.85 4.12 -14.32
N GLN A 63 18.38 4.26 -13.08
CA GLN A 63 19.12 3.83 -11.89
C GLN A 63 19.20 2.30 -11.81
N LYS A 64 20.30 1.79 -11.24
CA LYS A 64 20.45 0.35 -11.01
C LYS A 64 19.88 -0.03 -9.64
N GLY A 65 19.16 -1.17 -9.59
CA GLY A 65 18.58 -1.72 -8.38
C GLY A 65 17.35 -0.95 -7.92
N VAL A 66 17.10 -0.97 -6.60
CA VAL A 66 15.98 -0.26 -5.98
C VAL A 66 16.23 1.24 -6.08
N SER A 67 15.29 1.94 -6.70
CA SER A 67 15.30 3.40 -6.89
C SER A 67 14.47 4.12 -5.86
N MET A 68 13.38 3.48 -5.39
CA MET A 68 12.50 3.97 -4.33
C MET A 68 12.00 2.77 -3.53
N ALA A 69 11.81 2.93 -2.25
CA ALA A 69 11.08 2.01 -1.41
C ALA A 69 10.12 2.79 -0.52
N TYR A 70 8.86 2.33 -0.45
CA TYR A 70 7.82 2.90 0.39
C TYR A 70 7.12 1.78 1.15
N TRP A 71 6.70 2.04 2.37
CA TRP A 71 5.99 1.06 3.18
C TRP A 71 4.94 1.72 4.06
N GLU A 72 3.91 0.94 4.35
CA GLU A 72 2.91 1.23 5.35
C GLU A 72 2.76 0.05 6.29
N ILE A 73 2.56 0.32 7.57
CA ILE A 73 2.27 -0.67 8.59
C ILE A 73 1.11 -0.18 9.43
N ALA A 74 0.02 -0.92 9.42
CA ALA A 74 -1.19 -0.56 10.14
C ALA A 74 -1.63 -1.66 11.12
N ARG A 75 -2.17 -1.23 12.23
CA ARG A 75 -2.84 -2.08 13.22
C ARG A 75 -4.24 -1.55 13.52
N VAL A 76 -5.24 -2.42 13.36
CA VAL A 76 -6.61 -2.16 13.81
C VAL A 76 -6.91 -3.01 15.03
N LEU A 77 -7.40 -2.38 16.09
CA LEU A 77 -7.87 -3.03 17.30
C LEU A 77 -9.40 -2.96 17.36
N LYS A 78 -10.05 -4.11 17.37
CA LYS A 78 -11.52 -4.23 17.45
C LYS A 78 -12.07 -3.66 18.75
N LEU A 79 -13.12 -2.88 18.67
CA LEU A 79 -13.90 -2.42 19.82
C LEU A 79 -15.00 -3.44 20.12
N LYS A 80 -14.66 -4.51 20.84
CA LYS A 80 -15.58 -5.60 21.28
C LYS A 80 -16.44 -6.13 20.10
N LYS A 81 -17.78 -5.94 20.19
CA LYS A 81 -18.76 -6.40 19.19
C LYS A 81 -19.08 -5.34 18.11
N SER A 82 -18.34 -4.25 18.08
CA SER A 82 -18.54 -3.16 17.12
C SER A 82 -17.93 -3.51 15.76
N PRO A 83 -18.50 -3.04 14.65
CA PRO A 83 -17.83 -3.04 13.34
C PRO A 83 -16.71 -1.98 13.27
N VAL A 84 -16.56 -1.14 14.29
CA VAL A 84 -15.53 -0.09 14.39
C VAL A 84 -14.34 -0.62 15.18
N GLY A 85 -13.13 -0.28 14.73
CA GLY A 85 -11.87 -0.50 15.41
C GLY A 85 -11.08 0.81 15.59
N LEU A 86 -10.13 0.78 16.51
CA LEU A 86 -9.10 1.81 16.62
C LEU A 86 -7.97 1.48 15.64
N HIS A 87 -7.60 2.45 14.82
CA HIS A 87 -6.56 2.33 13.80
C HIS A 87 -5.34 3.13 14.19
N VAL A 88 -4.17 2.54 14.04
CA VAL A 88 -2.87 3.20 14.11
C VAL A 88 -2.04 2.74 12.91
N GLU A 89 -1.39 3.67 12.23
CA GLU A 89 -0.63 3.42 11.03
C GLU A 89 0.64 4.27 11.02
N TYR A 90 1.69 3.70 10.45
CA TYR A 90 2.95 4.38 10.17
C TYR A 90 3.32 4.17 8.70
N ASN A 91 3.66 5.27 8.02
CA ASN A 91 4.08 5.31 6.64
C ASN A 91 5.45 5.95 6.52
N GLY A 92 6.27 5.47 5.60
CA GLY A 92 7.58 6.03 5.36
C GLY A 92 8.27 5.40 4.15
N GLY A 93 9.47 5.89 3.87
CA GLY A 93 10.22 5.38 2.74
C GLY A 93 11.47 6.18 2.43
N PHE A 94 12.08 5.83 1.34
CA PHE A 94 13.20 6.57 0.77
C PHE A 94 13.22 6.42 -0.75
N GLY A 95 13.81 7.43 -1.41
CA GLY A 95 14.12 7.37 -2.83
C GLY A 95 15.56 7.74 -3.09
N LYS A 96 16.11 7.28 -4.19
CA LYS A 96 17.47 7.56 -4.61
C LYS A 96 17.49 8.77 -5.53
N ILE A 97 18.39 9.72 -5.28
CA ILE A 97 18.57 10.88 -6.14
C ILE A 97 19.27 10.43 -7.42
N ALA A 98 18.64 10.70 -8.58
CA ALA A 98 19.15 10.28 -9.89
C ALA A 98 20.59 10.76 -10.11
N LYS A 99 21.42 9.88 -10.71
CA LYS A 99 22.83 10.13 -11.06
C LYS A 99 23.74 10.39 -9.85
N THR A 100 23.27 10.11 -8.62
CA THR A 100 24.07 10.21 -7.40
C THR A 100 24.01 8.91 -6.60
N ASN A 101 24.80 8.83 -5.52
CA ASN A 101 24.66 7.78 -4.52
C ASN A 101 23.86 8.25 -3.28
N ASN A 102 23.27 9.45 -3.34
CA ASN A 102 22.51 10.02 -2.23
C ASN A 102 21.05 9.54 -2.28
N PHE A 103 20.43 9.54 -1.11
CA PHE A 103 19.02 9.20 -0.91
C PHE A 103 18.30 10.41 -0.35
N TYR A 104 16.98 10.49 -0.60
CA TYR A 104 16.06 11.37 0.09
C TYR A 104 15.08 10.53 0.91
N SER A 105 14.63 11.06 2.04
CA SER A 105 13.58 10.44 2.84
C SER A 105 12.21 10.78 2.26
N ILE A 106 11.30 9.80 2.23
CA ILE A 106 9.86 10.06 2.15
C ILE A 106 9.44 10.30 3.60
N ASN A 107 8.95 11.51 3.90
CA ASN A 107 8.70 11.96 5.25
C ASN A 107 7.81 10.99 6.03
N ASN A 108 8.23 10.65 7.23
CA ASN A 108 7.49 9.74 8.10
C ASN A 108 6.11 10.31 8.41
N ALA A 109 5.08 9.48 8.30
CA ALA A 109 3.73 9.87 8.69
C ALA A 109 3.17 8.90 9.74
N TRP A 110 2.48 9.46 10.73
CA TRP A 110 1.71 8.71 11.70
C TRP A 110 0.23 9.05 11.54
N LEU A 111 -0.58 8.00 11.51
CA LEU A 111 -2.03 8.12 11.39
C LEU A 111 -2.70 7.39 12.56
N ALA A 112 -3.73 8.00 13.12
CA ALA A 112 -4.50 7.37 14.19
C ALA A 112 -5.98 7.79 14.09
N GLY A 113 -6.89 6.85 14.35
CA GLY A 113 -8.32 7.13 14.27
C GLY A 113 -9.17 5.89 14.31
N PHE A 114 -10.23 5.88 13.49
CA PHE A 114 -11.23 4.83 13.48
C PHE A 114 -11.31 4.16 12.11
N ASP A 115 -11.54 2.84 12.15
CA ASP A 115 -11.79 1.98 10.99
C ASP A 115 -13.17 1.33 11.17
N TYR A 116 -14.09 1.63 10.25
CA TYR A 116 -15.35 0.93 10.13
C TYR A 116 -15.25 -0.10 9.02
N SER A 117 -15.46 -1.38 9.36
CA SER A 117 -15.36 -2.48 8.39
C SER A 117 -16.67 -3.24 8.28
N TRP A 118 -17.06 -3.52 7.05
CA TRP A 118 -18.19 -4.38 6.72
C TRP A 118 -17.76 -5.50 5.75
N ASN A 119 -18.27 -6.70 5.99
CA ASN A 119 -18.06 -7.86 5.12
C ASN A 119 -19.37 -8.61 4.92
N SER A 120 -19.58 -9.15 3.71
CA SER A 120 -20.63 -10.11 3.46
C SER A 120 -20.40 -11.39 4.28
N SER A 121 -21.46 -12.12 4.60
CA SER A 121 -21.38 -13.34 5.42
C SER A 121 -20.46 -14.42 4.87
N ASN A 122 -20.31 -14.47 3.56
CA ASN A 122 -19.42 -15.42 2.85
C ASN A 122 -18.06 -14.83 2.48
N PHE A 123 -17.76 -13.59 2.94
CA PHE A 123 -16.53 -12.86 2.61
C PHE A 123 -16.23 -12.76 1.10
N SER A 124 -17.28 -12.74 0.27
CA SER A 124 -17.10 -12.52 -1.17
C SER A 124 -16.88 -11.04 -1.51
N LYS A 125 -17.34 -10.14 -0.65
CA LYS A 125 -17.16 -8.69 -0.79
C LYS A 125 -17.15 -8.02 0.57
N GLY A 126 -16.47 -6.90 0.63
CA GLY A 126 -16.41 -6.08 1.83
C GLY A 126 -15.76 -4.74 1.54
N PHE A 127 -15.84 -3.86 2.51
CA PHE A 127 -15.16 -2.57 2.49
C PHE A 127 -14.80 -2.11 3.90
N SER A 128 -13.84 -1.21 4.02
CA SER A 128 -13.63 -0.42 5.22
C SER A 128 -13.53 1.06 4.89
N VAL A 129 -13.99 1.89 5.82
CA VAL A 129 -13.85 3.35 5.78
C VAL A 129 -13.08 3.76 7.01
N LYS A 130 -11.99 4.47 6.80
CA LYS A 130 -11.11 4.94 7.87
C LYS A 130 -11.16 6.47 7.92
N THR A 131 -11.25 7.01 9.13
CA THR A 131 -11.13 8.44 9.39
C THR A 131 -9.95 8.63 10.34
N LEU A 132 -8.88 9.21 9.81
CA LEU A 132 -7.59 9.21 10.48
C LEU A 132 -7.09 10.66 10.65
N PHE A 133 -6.63 10.98 11.85
CA PHE A 133 -5.76 12.12 12.08
C PHE A 133 -4.36 11.77 11.58
N LYS A 134 -3.76 12.64 10.78
CA LYS A 134 -2.47 12.42 10.12
C LYS A 134 -1.47 13.48 10.50
N THR A 135 -0.28 13.06 10.88
CA THR A 135 0.88 13.93 11.06
C THR A 135 1.97 13.49 10.11
N ILE A 136 2.65 14.43 9.47
CA ILE A 136 3.76 14.15 8.55
C ILE A 136 4.98 14.91 9.09
N GLU A 137 6.13 14.23 9.17
CA GLU A 137 7.41 14.83 9.57
C GLU A 137 7.75 16.02 8.66
N ASP A 138 8.29 17.07 9.23
CA ASP A 138 8.65 18.33 8.54
C ASP A 138 7.49 19.06 7.85
N LYS A 139 6.24 18.71 8.18
CA LYS A 139 5.06 19.48 7.77
C LYS A 139 4.49 20.23 8.97
N ASN A 140 4.08 21.46 8.74
CA ASN A 140 3.60 22.34 9.82
C ASN A 140 2.15 22.08 10.22
N ASP A 141 1.35 21.54 9.31
CA ASP A 141 -0.08 21.35 9.51
C ASP A 141 -0.45 19.91 9.81
N TYR A 142 -1.39 19.75 10.74
CA TYR A 142 -2.07 18.49 10.95
C TYR A 142 -3.09 18.28 9.85
N SER A 143 -3.26 17.03 9.45
CA SER A 143 -4.20 16.65 8.42
C SER A 143 -5.17 15.59 8.91
N PHE A 144 -6.29 15.45 8.21
CA PHE A 144 -7.18 14.32 8.32
C PHE A 144 -7.15 13.56 7.01
N GLN A 145 -7.02 12.23 7.10
CA GLN A 145 -7.11 11.34 5.96
C GLN A 145 -8.41 10.54 6.03
N LEU A 146 -9.11 10.52 4.90
CA LEU A 146 -10.22 9.60 4.66
C LEU A 146 -9.72 8.51 3.74
N THR A 147 -9.82 7.24 4.18
CA THR A 147 -9.43 6.06 3.40
C THR A 147 -10.64 5.16 3.20
N LEU A 148 -10.88 4.75 1.95
CA LEU A 148 -11.80 3.68 1.58
C LEU A 148 -10.99 2.50 1.05
N VAL A 149 -11.22 1.31 1.57
CA VAL A 149 -10.64 0.06 1.04
C VAL A 149 -11.78 -0.87 0.65
N TRP A 150 -11.66 -1.59 -0.46
CA TRP A 150 -12.68 -2.54 -0.90
C TRP A 150 -12.10 -3.82 -1.46
N TYR A 151 -12.91 -4.86 -1.42
CA TYR A 151 -12.69 -6.09 -2.17
C TYR A 151 -14.00 -6.69 -2.66
N CYS A 152 -13.97 -7.32 -3.83
CA CYS A 152 -15.08 -8.07 -4.40
C CYS A 152 -14.54 -9.26 -5.19
N HIS A 153 -14.87 -10.47 -4.75
CA HIS A 153 -14.53 -11.73 -5.43
C HIS A 153 -15.73 -12.22 -6.23
N MET A 154 -15.56 -12.39 -7.52
CA MET A 154 -16.56 -12.74 -8.50
C MET A 154 -16.21 -14.09 -9.19
N LEU A 155 -17.18 -14.68 -9.91
CA LEU A 155 -16.98 -15.88 -10.70
C LEU A 155 -16.33 -17.02 -9.91
N ASN A 156 -16.86 -17.32 -8.71
CA ASN A 156 -16.30 -18.32 -7.79
C ASN A 156 -14.83 -18.03 -7.44
N LYS A 157 -14.50 -16.77 -7.16
CA LYS A 157 -13.17 -16.25 -6.87
C LYS A 157 -12.17 -16.31 -8.03
N LYS A 158 -12.61 -16.59 -9.25
CA LYS A 158 -11.75 -16.49 -10.43
C LYS A 158 -11.41 -15.06 -10.79
N LEU A 159 -12.24 -14.11 -10.38
CA LEU A 159 -12.01 -12.68 -10.61
C LEU A 159 -12.10 -11.94 -9.27
N SER A 160 -11.12 -11.10 -8.99
CA SER A 160 -11.07 -10.26 -7.78
C SER A 160 -10.89 -8.80 -8.18
N PHE A 161 -11.78 -7.94 -7.69
CA PHE A 161 -11.66 -6.49 -7.77
C PHE A 161 -11.36 -5.96 -6.38
N THR A 162 -10.21 -5.33 -6.22
CA THR A 162 -9.72 -4.79 -4.95
C THR A 162 -9.22 -3.38 -5.15
N GLY A 163 -8.95 -2.67 -4.06
CA GLY A 163 -8.32 -1.37 -4.16
C GLY A 163 -8.58 -0.50 -2.94
N PHE A 164 -8.05 0.70 -3.02
CA PHE A 164 -8.26 1.73 -2.02
C PHE A 164 -8.44 3.10 -2.67
N ALA A 165 -8.91 4.05 -1.88
CA ALA A 165 -8.92 5.47 -2.21
C ALA A 165 -8.60 6.28 -0.94
N ASP A 166 -7.65 7.20 -1.06
CA ASP A 166 -7.23 8.09 0.00
C ASP A 166 -7.46 9.54 -0.39
N PHE A 167 -7.87 10.33 0.58
CA PHE A 167 -8.04 11.77 0.46
C PHE A 167 -7.55 12.46 1.72
N TRP A 168 -6.62 13.42 1.57
CA TRP A 168 -6.10 14.21 2.68
C TRP A 168 -5.67 15.60 2.22
N HIS A 169 -5.28 16.43 3.18
CA HIS A 169 -4.66 17.72 2.93
C HIS A 169 -3.19 17.66 3.28
N GLU A 170 -2.34 18.29 2.48
CA GLU A 170 -0.89 18.35 2.71
C GLU A 170 -0.29 19.63 2.15
N ASP A 171 0.65 20.21 2.91
CA ASP A 171 1.52 21.26 2.44
C ASP A 171 2.75 20.67 1.77
N SER A 172 2.95 20.96 0.51
CA SER A 172 4.10 20.45 -0.27
C SER A 172 4.58 21.47 -1.29
N ASP A 173 5.87 21.39 -1.62
CA ASP A 173 6.44 22.08 -2.77
C ASP A 173 6.16 21.26 -4.03
N PHE A 174 4.96 21.47 -4.61
CA PHE A 174 4.46 20.68 -5.78
C PHE A 174 5.20 21.00 -7.08
N ASN A 175 5.83 22.15 -7.17
CA ASN A 175 6.55 22.59 -8.36
C ASN A 175 8.07 22.54 -8.18
N PHE A 176 8.55 22.18 -7.00
CA PHE A 176 9.97 22.21 -6.62
C PHE A 176 10.60 23.58 -6.82
N ASP A 177 9.81 24.65 -6.58
CA ASP A 177 10.23 26.04 -6.71
C ASP A 177 10.64 26.69 -5.36
N GLY A 178 10.61 25.90 -4.29
CA GLY A 178 10.93 26.31 -2.92
C GLY A 178 9.77 26.98 -2.20
N LYS A 179 8.56 26.98 -2.76
CA LYS A 179 7.35 27.47 -2.13
C LYS A 179 6.46 26.32 -1.73
N THR A 180 5.95 26.37 -0.53
CA THR A 180 5.03 25.37 -0.01
C THR A 180 3.59 25.81 -0.29
N ASP A 181 2.86 25.01 -1.07
CA ASP A 181 1.45 25.16 -1.35
C ASP A 181 0.63 24.13 -0.57
N ALA A 182 -0.47 24.57 0.03
CA ALA A 182 -1.43 23.69 0.68
C ALA A 182 -2.42 23.13 -0.36
N LYS A 183 -2.48 21.81 -0.52
CA LYS A 183 -3.38 21.17 -1.49
C LYS A 183 -4.09 19.96 -0.91
N TYR A 184 -5.26 19.68 -1.46
CA TYR A 184 -5.92 18.40 -1.27
C TYR A 184 -5.28 17.37 -2.20
N ILE A 185 -4.92 16.25 -1.59
CA ILE A 185 -4.31 15.10 -2.27
C ILE A 185 -5.37 14.02 -2.40
N PHE A 186 -5.42 13.40 -3.56
CA PHE A 186 -6.25 12.23 -3.81
C PHE A 186 -5.42 11.17 -4.51
N ILE A 187 -5.59 9.90 -4.09
CA ILE A 187 -5.04 8.74 -4.77
C ILE A 187 -6.03 7.58 -4.67
N THR A 188 -6.17 6.83 -5.73
CA THR A 188 -6.90 5.55 -5.74
C THR A 188 -6.22 4.57 -6.65
N GLU A 189 -6.19 3.30 -6.24
CA GLU A 189 -5.58 2.20 -6.97
C GLU A 189 -6.53 1.02 -7.09
N PRO A 190 -7.55 1.10 -7.99
CA PRO A 190 -8.35 -0.06 -8.34
C PRO A 190 -7.51 -1.13 -9.03
N GLN A 191 -7.62 -2.36 -8.56
CA GLN A 191 -6.93 -3.54 -9.07
C GLN A 191 -7.94 -4.57 -9.57
N LEU A 192 -7.66 -5.20 -10.72
CA LEU A 192 -8.44 -6.32 -11.23
C LEU A 192 -7.53 -7.51 -11.45
N TRP A 193 -7.84 -8.64 -10.79
CA TRP A 193 -7.05 -9.85 -10.80
C TRP A 193 -7.82 -11.04 -11.34
N TYR A 194 -7.27 -11.73 -12.32
CA TYR A 194 -7.73 -13.05 -12.73
C TYR A 194 -6.90 -14.12 -12.02
N ASN A 195 -7.56 -14.95 -11.20
CA ASN A 195 -6.93 -15.97 -10.37
C ASN A 195 -6.89 -17.30 -11.12
N PHE A 196 -5.73 -17.67 -11.64
CA PHE A 196 -5.52 -18.96 -12.30
C PHE A 196 -5.56 -20.13 -11.32
N SER A 197 -5.05 -19.89 -10.11
CA SER A 197 -5.03 -20.83 -8.99
C SER A 197 -5.20 -20.07 -7.67
N SER A 198 -5.14 -20.77 -6.54
CA SER A 198 -5.09 -20.15 -5.21
C SER A 198 -3.84 -19.29 -5.01
N ASN A 199 -2.77 -19.56 -5.75
CA ASN A 199 -1.48 -18.94 -5.56
C ASN A 199 -1.13 -17.93 -6.66
N LEU A 200 -1.57 -18.15 -7.92
CA LEU A 200 -1.14 -17.35 -9.06
C LEU A 200 -2.28 -16.53 -9.64
N SER A 201 -2.07 -15.23 -9.77
CA SER A 201 -3.00 -14.31 -10.45
C SER A 201 -2.24 -13.42 -11.44
N LEU A 202 -2.92 -13.04 -12.50
CA LEU A 202 -2.51 -12.00 -13.45
C LEU A 202 -3.52 -10.87 -13.36
N GLY A 203 -3.06 -9.64 -13.38
CA GLY A 203 -3.95 -8.51 -13.21
C GLY A 203 -3.36 -7.19 -13.65
N SER A 204 -4.04 -6.16 -13.26
CA SER A 204 -3.71 -4.76 -13.53
C SER A 204 -4.12 -3.91 -12.34
N GLU A 205 -3.39 -2.86 -12.12
CA GLU A 205 -3.71 -1.76 -11.22
C GLU A 205 -3.69 -0.47 -12.03
N ILE A 206 -4.54 0.46 -11.66
CA ILE A 206 -4.54 1.80 -12.25
C ILE A 206 -4.44 2.80 -11.11
N GLU A 207 -3.26 3.41 -10.92
CA GLU A 207 -3.17 4.59 -10.05
C GLU A 207 -3.87 5.77 -10.75
N ILE A 208 -4.83 6.37 -10.05
CA ILE A 208 -5.44 7.64 -10.42
C ILE A 208 -5.19 8.58 -9.25
N SER A 209 -4.42 9.62 -9.47
CA SER A 209 -4.03 10.54 -8.41
C SER A 209 -4.21 12.00 -8.82
N ASN A 210 -4.32 12.88 -7.81
CA ASN A 210 -4.34 14.32 -7.97
C ASN A 210 -3.47 14.96 -6.91
N ASN A 211 -2.55 15.82 -7.34
CA ASN A 211 -1.57 16.49 -6.48
C ASN A 211 -0.70 15.53 -5.65
N PHE A 212 -0.41 14.34 -6.14
CA PHE A 212 0.27 13.29 -5.40
C PHE A 212 1.76 13.21 -5.77
N ALA A 213 2.61 12.84 -4.79
CA ALA A 213 4.05 12.62 -4.95
C ALA A 213 4.78 13.78 -5.65
N GLY A 214 4.43 15.03 -5.32
CA GLY A 214 5.02 16.25 -5.88
C GLY A 214 4.55 16.61 -7.29
N ASN A 215 3.64 15.85 -7.87
CA ASN A 215 3.02 16.17 -9.17
C ASN A 215 1.76 16.99 -8.94
N GLU A 216 1.62 18.09 -9.67
CA GLU A 216 0.41 18.91 -9.66
C GLU A 216 -0.59 18.39 -10.70
N GLY A 217 -1.89 18.36 -10.30
CA GLY A 217 -2.99 17.95 -11.18
C GLY A 217 -3.19 16.43 -11.24
N TRP A 218 -3.98 16.01 -12.23
CA TRP A 218 -4.38 14.61 -12.39
C TRP A 218 -3.32 13.77 -13.11
N MET A 219 -3.08 12.57 -12.57
CA MET A 219 -2.22 11.54 -13.16
C MET A 219 -3.00 10.23 -13.28
N ILE A 220 -2.70 9.45 -14.31
CA ILE A 220 -3.26 8.10 -14.52
C ILE A 220 -2.10 7.20 -14.94
N ASN A 221 -1.79 6.22 -14.10
CA ASN A 221 -0.65 5.33 -14.28
C ASN A 221 -1.12 3.87 -14.25
N PRO A 222 -1.41 3.26 -15.42
CA PRO A 222 -1.82 1.87 -15.50
C PRO A 222 -0.64 0.92 -15.42
N THR A 223 -0.85 -0.25 -14.83
CA THR A 223 0.14 -1.32 -14.72
C THR A 223 -0.39 -2.62 -15.31
N ILE A 224 0.50 -3.55 -15.63
CA ILE A 224 0.23 -4.98 -15.73
C ILE A 224 1.00 -5.70 -14.63
N ALA A 225 0.40 -6.71 -14.01
CA ALA A 225 1.03 -7.32 -12.86
C ALA A 225 0.76 -8.83 -12.74
N VAL A 226 1.71 -9.51 -12.12
CA VAL A 226 1.57 -10.87 -11.63
C VAL A 226 1.61 -10.88 -10.11
N LYS A 227 0.76 -11.71 -9.47
CA LYS A 227 0.70 -11.86 -8.02
C LYS A 227 0.81 -13.32 -7.63
N TRP A 228 1.65 -13.57 -6.62
CA TRP A 228 1.81 -14.87 -5.99
C TRP A 228 1.40 -14.81 -4.51
N ASN A 229 0.41 -15.63 -4.15
CA ASN A 229 -0.06 -15.80 -2.76
C ASN A 229 0.59 -17.04 -2.13
N PHE A 230 1.05 -16.91 -0.89
CA PHE A 230 1.70 -17.97 -0.11
C PHE A 230 0.71 -18.77 0.74
#